data_bc729f03e6ef437fffe38e1b0b6e7353
#
_entry.id   bc729f03e6ef437fffe38e1b0b6e7353
#
_cell.length_a   1.000
_cell.length_b   1.000
_cell.length_c   1.000
_cell.angle_alpha   90.00
_cell.angle_beta   90.00
_cell.angle_gamma   90.00
#
_symmetry.space_group_name_H-M   'P 1'
#
loop_
_entity.id
_entity.type
_entity.pdbx_description
1 polymer ?
#
loop_
_entity_poly.entity_id
_entity_poly.type
_entity_poly.pdbx_seq_one_letter_code
_entity_poly.pdbx_strand_id
1 'polypeptide(L)'
;VVRKVKNGLYRMYYSIVCPGTLNGGNTWSERAFIGLMENNDPSNNDGWVDKGYVITNASDKGLNFNVKPDDWANCYYKWNAIDPSYVITPEGEHWLVYGSWHSGIAALKLNSETGKPAETLGQPWATGQAPAKYGQLIATRQTGNRWQASEGPEVIYRDGYYYLFLAYDALDVPYNTRVVRSKSITGPYVGIDGKDVTAGADALPIVTHPYKFSKGYGWVGIAHCAIFDDGKDNWFYASQGRLPKDVPGINASNAIMMGHVRSIRWTKDGWPLVMPERYGAVPKVAITEEELPGNWEHIDLTYKYGEQRTSATMTLAADHTITEGIWKGSTWSYDAAQQILTVNGVELYLKGETDWEAS
;
A
#
# COMPACT_ATOMS: atom_id res chain seq x y z
N VAL A 1 -3.37 10.52 -6.80
CA VAL A 1 -4.22 9.46 -7.38
C VAL A 1 -5.14 10.04 -8.44
N VAL A 2 -5.35 9.34 -9.54
CA VAL A 2 -6.26 9.73 -10.63
C VAL A 2 -7.32 8.65 -10.79
N ARG A 3 -8.60 9.05 -10.91
CA ARG A 3 -9.71 8.12 -11.22
C ARG A 3 -10.67 8.76 -12.22
N LYS A 4 -11.22 7.92 -13.10
CA LYS A 4 -12.36 8.29 -13.95
C LYS A 4 -13.61 8.37 -13.08
N VAL A 5 -14.32 9.50 -13.17
CA VAL A 5 -15.53 9.75 -12.36
C VAL A 5 -16.80 9.39 -13.12
N LYS A 6 -17.01 10.02 -14.26
CA LYS A 6 -18.15 9.80 -15.17
C LYS A 6 -17.79 10.34 -16.56
N ASN A 7 -18.50 9.93 -17.59
CA ASN A 7 -18.52 10.50 -18.95
C ASN A 7 -17.38 11.49 -19.31
N GLY A 8 -16.13 10.97 -19.35
CA GLY A 8 -14.98 11.78 -19.74
C GLY A 8 -14.42 12.68 -18.63
N LEU A 9 -14.95 12.68 -17.42
CA LEU A 9 -14.37 13.44 -16.30
C LEU A 9 -13.41 12.55 -15.50
N TYR A 10 -12.21 13.05 -15.30
CA TYR A 10 -11.18 12.48 -14.42
C TYR A 10 -10.87 13.45 -13.28
N ARG A 11 -10.68 12.92 -12.09
CA ARG A 11 -10.22 13.66 -10.91
C ARG A 11 -8.87 13.18 -10.46
N MET A 12 -8.01 14.11 -10.16
CA MET A 12 -6.70 13.92 -9.56
C MET A 12 -6.65 14.59 -8.19
N TYR A 13 -6.43 13.78 -7.15
CA TYR A 13 -6.10 14.31 -5.83
C TYR A 13 -4.60 14.26 -5.65
N TYR A 14 -4.02 15.37 -5.22
CA TYR A 14 -2.59 15.57 -5.06
C TYR A 14 -2.27 16.14 -3.67
N SER A 15 -1.06 15.91 -3.20
CA SER A 15 -0.59 16.39 -1.91
C SER A 15 0.46 17.49 -2.09
N ILE A 16 0.41 18.51 -1.26
CA ILE A 16 1.46 19.52 -1.15
C ILE A 16 1.86 19.67 0.31
N VAL A 17 3.15 19.61 0.59
CA VAL A 17 3.75 20.01 1.86
C VAL A 17 4.35 21.39 1.68
N CYS A 18 4.00 22.33 2.58
CA CYS A 18 4.48 23.70 2.57
C CYS A 18 5.60 23.88 3.62
N PRO A 19 6.87 23.81 3.21
CA PRO A 19 7.99 23.91 4.14
C PRO A 19 8.03 25.23 4.89
N GLY A 20 8.52 25.20 6.13
CA GLY A 20 8.76 26.40 6.92
C GLY A 20 7.52 27.08 7.50
N THR A 21 6.34 26.44 7.43
CA THR A 21 5.09 27.06 7.86
C THR A 21 4.69 26.76 9.30
N LEU A 22 5.14 25.65 9.89
CA LEU A 22 4.80 25.25 11.25
C LEU A 22 6.02 25.21 12.17
N ASN A 23 7.10 24.54 11.74
CA ASN A 23 8.26 24.28 12.57
C ASN A 23 9.53 25.00 12.05
N GLY A 24 9.45 25.77 10.98
CA GLY A 24 10.59 26.38 10.33
C GLY A 24 11.49 25.38 9.57
N GLY A 25 11.05 24.12 9.42
CA GLY A 25 11.78 23.07 8.71
C GLY A 25 11.28 22.86 7.29
N ASN A 26 11.99 22.01 6.57
CA ASN A 26 11.61 21.53 5.22
C ASN A 26 11.22 20.06 5.27
N THR A 27 10.30 19.71 6.15
CA THR A 27 9.96 18.33 6.44
C THR A 27 8.48 18.04 6.18
N TRP A 28 8.16 16.77 6.06
CA TRP A 28 6.81 16.25 5.98
C TRP A 28 5.95 16.56 7.24
N SER A 29 6.53 16.98 8.35
CA SER A 29 5.81 17.42 9.55
C SER A 29 5.26 18.84 9.44
N GLU A 30 5.54 19.53 8.35
CA GLU A 30 5.04 20.86 8.07
C GLU A 30 3.57 20.85 7.63
N ARG A 31 3.02 22.02 7.42
CA ARG A 31 1.66 22.17 6.90
C ARG A 31 1.53 21.46 5.56
N ALA A 32 0.52 20.62 5.47
CA ALA A 32 0.20 19.91 4.24
C ALA A 32 -1.26 20.12 3.84
N PHE A 33 -1.57 19.90 2.57
CA PHE A 33 -2.94 19.83 2.08
C PHE A 33 -3.06 18.93 0.86
N ILE A 34 -4.28 18.42 0.70
CA ILE A 34 -4.70 17.69 -0.47
C ILE A 34 -5.50 18.63 -1.35
N GLY A 35 -5.12 18.75 -2.60
CA GLY A 35 -5.81 19.51 -3.65
C GLY A 35 -6.52 18.60 -4.64
N LEU A 36 -7.35 19.20 -5.49
CA LEU A 36 -8.12 18.55 -6.54
C LEU A 36 -7.86 19.22 -7.88
N MET A 37 -7.58 18.42 -8.89
CA MET A 37 -7.62 18.82 -10.29
C MET A 37 -8.63 17.97 -11.07
N GLU A 38 -9.20 18.55 -12.11
CA GLU A 38 -10.13 17.85 -13.02
C GLU A 38 -9.66 17.98 -14.47
N ASN A 39 -9.88 16.94 -15.25
CA ASN A 39 -9.58 16.89 -16.68
C ASN A 39 -10.59 16.00 -17.39
N ASN A 40 -10.96 16.33 -18.62
CA ASN A 40 -11.82 15.50 -19.45
C ASN A 40 -11.03 14.51 -20.33
N ASP A 41 -9.73 14.77 -20.52
CA ASP A 41 -8.80 13.92 -21.24
C ASP A 41 -7.47 13.84 -20.48
N PRO A 42 -7.24 12.77 -19.69
CA PRO A 42 -6.04 12.66 -18.87
C PRO A 42 -4.76 12.48 -19.66
N SER A 43 -4.83 12.23 -20.98
CA SER A 43 -3.65 12.19 -21.87
C SER A 43 -3.18 13.60 -22.27
N ASN A 44 -4.02 14.61 -22.11
CA ASN A 44 -3.67 16.00 -22.30
C ASN A 44 -3.17 16.62 -20.99
N ASN A 45 -1.86 16.78 -20.85
CA ASN A 45 -1.24 17.35 -19.65
C ASN A 45 -1.69 18.78 -19.35
N ASP A 46 -1.96 19.58 -20.38
CA ASP A 46 -2.36 20.98 -20.23
C ASP A 46 -3.86 21.13 -19.90
N GLY A 47 -4.62 20.05 -19.95
CA GLY A 47 -6.05 20.04 -19.71
C GLY A 47 -6.46 19.95 -18.24
N TRP A 48 -5.51 19.84 -17.31
CA TRP A 48 -5.81 19.76 -15.89
C TRP A 48 -6.15 21.15 -15.30
N VAL A 49 -7.36 21.24 -14.74
CA VAL A 49 -7.86 22.48 -14.11
C VAL A 49 -7.81 22.32 -12.59
N ASP A 50 -7.08 23.18 -11.93
CA ASP A 50 -7.01 23.21 -10.47
C ASP A 50 -8.35 23.70 -9.87
N LYS A 51 -8.89 22.89 -8.96
CA LYS A 51 -10.12 23.16 -8.20
C LYS A 51 -9.83 23.61 -6.77
N GLY A 52 -8.57 23.84 -6.45
CA GLY A 52 -8.12 24.25 -5.13
C GLY A 52 -8.11 23.12 -4.11
N TYR A 53 -7.85 23.48 -2.86
CA TYR A 53 -7.68 22.50 -1.80
C TYR A 53 -8.98 21.78 -1.41
N VAL A 54 -8.82 20.56 -0.90
CA VAL A 54 -9.88 19.70 -0.40
C VAL A 54 -9.87 19.68 1.12
N ILE A 55 -8.69 19.42 1.70
CA ILE A 55 -8.47 19.34 3.14
C ILE A 55 -7.03 19.77 3.48
N THR A 56 -6.85 20.32 4.65
CA THR A 56 -5.54 20.65 5.22
C THR A 56 -5.43 20.13 6.65
N ASN A 57 -4.20 19.84 7.07
CA ASN A 57 -3.90 19.48 8.46
C ASN A 57 -3.63 20.68 9.36
N ALA A 58 -3.62 21.90 8.83
CA ALA A 58 -3.24 23.08 9.57
C ALA A 58 -4.08 24.30 9.16
N SER A 59 -4.12 25.31 10.06
CA SER A 59 -4.80 26.57 9.87
C SER A 59 -4.12 27.46 8.82
N ASP A 60 -4.93 28.12 7.99
CA ASP A 60 -4.50 29.24 7.15
C ASP A 60 -4.51 30.59 7.90
N LYS A 61 -5.17 30.61 9.04
CA LYS A 61 -5.36 31.82 9.82
C LYS A 61 -4.10 32.11 10.59
N GLY A 62 -3.29 33.03 10.12
CA GLY A 62 -2.19 33.61 10.86
C GLY A 62 -1.43 32.62 11.75
N LEU A 63 -0.24 32.71 11.87
CA LEU A 63 0.66 31.68 12.43
C LEU A 63 0.59 31.50 13.96
N ASN A 64 -0.54 31.81 14.60
CA ASN A 64 -0.69 31.72 16.04
C ASN A 64 -1.16 30.35 16.56
N PHE A 65 -1.21 29.35 15.71
CA PHE A 65 -1.53 28.01 16.20
C PHE A 65 -0.25 27.32 16.66
N ASN A 66 -0.37 26.79 17.83
CA ASN A 66 0.72 26.13 18.50
C ASN A 66 0.74 24.64 18.06
N VAL A 67 1.69 24.28 17.24
CA VAL A 67 1.99 22.87 17.04
C VAL A 67 2.85 22.45 18.21
N LYS A 68 2.28 21.66 19.11
CA LYS A 68 3.01 21.05 20.20
C LYS A 68 3.35 19.61 19.80
N PRO A 69 4.56 19.35 19.35
CA PRO A 69 4.94 18.01 18.92
C PRO A 69 4.74 16.93 19.99
N ASP A 70 4.82 17.30 21.25
CA ASP A 70 4.72 16.38 22.39
C ASP A 70 3.34 16.37 23.05
N ASP A 71 2.45 17.26 22.63
CA ASP A 71 1.07 17.37 23.13
C ASP A 71 0.09 17.17 21.97
N TRP A 72 -0.01 15.95 21.53
CA TRP A 72 -0.80 15.59 20.37
C TRP A 72 -2.30 15.82 20.56
N ALA A 73 -2.80 15.70 21.76
CA ALA A 73 -4.21 15.94 22.09
C ALA A 73 -4.62 17.39 21.79
N ASN A 74 -3.69 18.33 21.90
CA ASN A 74 -3.89 19.75 21.64
C ASN A 74 -3.29 20.21 20.30
N CYS A 75 -2.80 19.30 19.47
CA CYS A 75 -2.43 19.62 18.09
C CYS A 75 -3.66 19.92 17.24
N TYR A 76 -3.52 20.86 16.31
CA TYR A 76 -4.59 21.25 15.42
C TYR A 76 -4.95 20.20 14.37
N TYR A 77 -4.06 19.30 14.06
CA TYR A 77 -4.30 18.24 13.08
C TYR A 77 -4.10 16.86 13.70
N LYS A 78 -5.09 16.01 13.49
CA LYS A 78 -5.02 14.61 13.90
C LYS A 78 -4.42 13.73 12.82
N TRP A 79 -4.85 13.94 11.59
CA TRP A 79 -4.38 13.18 10.43
C TRP A 79 -3.62 14.11 9.49
N ASN A 80 -2.49 13.64 8.99
CA ASN A 80 -1.71 14.38 8.03
C ASN A 80 -2.47 14.42 6.69
N ALA A 81 -2.63 15.60 6.09
CA ALA A 81 -3.38 15.78 4.85
C ALA A 81 -2.50 15.50 3.63
N ILE A 82 -1.98 14.27 3.57
CA ILE A 82 -1.20 13.74 2.43
C ILE A 82 -1.65 12.30 2.12
N ASP A 83 -1.05 11.71 1.09
CA ASP A 83 -1.26 10.34 0.63
C ASP A 83 -2.72 10.01 0.32
N PRO A 84 -3.37 10.74 -0.61
CA PRO A 84 -4.76 10.50 -0.93
C PRO A 84 -4.96 9.22 -1.74
N SER A 85 -5.94 8.39 -1.36
CA SER A 85 -6.57 7.39 -2.19
C SER A 85 -8.02 7.79 -2.45
N TYR A 86 -8.42 7.80 -3.71
CA TYR A 86 -9.77 8.20 -4.11
C TYR A 86 -10.60 6.99 -4.51
N VAL A 87 -11.72 6.82 -3.84
CA VAL A 87 -12.59 5.65 -3.98
C VAL A 87 -13.97 6.08 -4.45
N ILE A 88 -14.47 5.41 -5.49
CA ILE A 88 -15.87 5.47 -5.89
C ILE A 88 -16.45 4.10 -5.56
N THR A 89 -17.43 4.07 -4.64
CA THR A 89 -18.05 2.81 -4.22
C THR A 89 -18.97 2.26 -5.30
N PRO A 90 -19.34 0.98 -5.25
CA PRO A 90 -20.32 0.40 -6.18
C PRO A 90 -21.67 1.14 -6.17
N GLU A 91 -22.03 1.76 -5.05
CA GLU A 91 -23.26 2.55 -4.90
C GLU A 91 -23.10 3.98 -5.44
N GLY A 92 -21.92 4.34 -5.95
CA GLY A 92 -21.63 5.67 -6.50
C GLY A 92 -21.30 6.74 -5.46
N GLU A 93 -21.00 6.35 -4.22
CA GLU A 93 -20.47 7.28 -3.22
C GLU A 93 -18.99 7.56 -3.48
N HIS A 94 -18.58 8.80 -3.21
CA HIS A 94 -17.21 9.25 -3.38
C HIS A 94 -16.53 9.45 -2.03
N TRP A 95 -15.34 8.90 -1.88
CA TRP A 95 -14.57 8.93 -0.64
C TRP A 95 -13.11 9.26 -0.89
N LEU A 96 -12.52 10.01 0.03
CA LEU A 96 -11.09 10.25 0.12
C LEU A 96 -10.55 9.53 1.34
N VAL A 97 -9.64 8.58 1.11
CA VAL A 97 -8.88 7.94 2.19
C VAL A 97 -7.50 8.59 2.22
N TYR A 98 -7.06 9.05 3.38
CA TYR A 98 -5.82 9.80 3.50
C TYR A 98 -5.21 9.68 4.89
N GLY A 99 -3.95 10.06 5.02
CA GLY A 99 -3.20 10.10 6.26
C GLY A 99 -1.82 9.49 6.12
N SER A 100 -0.92 9.96 6.96
CA SER A 100 0.47 9.51 6.99
C SER A 100 1.05 9.79 8.36
N TRP A 101 1.52 8.76 9.03
CA TRP A 101 2.21 8.76 10.31
C TRP A 101 1.43 9.33 11.52
N HIS A 102 0.56 10.30 11.32
CA HIS A 102 -0.10 11.03 12.40
C HIS A 102 -1.45 10.40 12.73
N SER A 103 -1.55 9.75 13.86
CA SER A 103 -2.79 9.18 14.46
C SER A 103 -3.51 8.12 13.64
N GLY A 104 -3.08 7.85 12.41
CA GLY A 104 -3.66 6.82 11.55
C GLY A 104 -4.22 7.35 10.23
N ILE A 105 -5.15 6.59 9.67
CA ILE A 105 -5.75 6.81 8.34
C ILE A 105 -7.23 7.10 8.50
N ALA A 106 -7.71 8.09 7.77
CA ALA A 106 -9.10 8.52 7.79
C ALA A 106 -9.79 8.33 6.44
N ALA A 107 -11.09 8.04 6.47
CA ALA A 107 -11.98 8.07 5.32
C ALA A 107 -12.92 9.25 5.42
N LEU A 108 -12.91 10.12 4.40
CA LEU A 108 -13.71 11.34 4.32
C LEU A 108 -14.70 11.23 3.16
N LYS A 109 -15.99 11.39 3.43
CA LYS A 109 -17.02 11.40 2.39
C LYS A 109 -16.92 12.68 1.56
N LEU A 110 -16.98 12.50 0.23
CA LEU A 110 -16.95 13.60 -0.72
C LEU A 110 -18.34 13.78 -1.37
N ASN A 111 -18.61 14.99 -1.79
CA ASN A 111 -19.70 15.28 -2.69
C ASN A 111 -19.33 14.80 -4.11
N SER A 112 -20.15 13.93 -4.69
CA SER A 112 -19.86 13.30 -5.99
C SER A 112 -19.76 14.30 -7.14
N GLU A 113 -20.51 15.42 -7.09
CA GLU A 113 -20.48 16.41 -8.15
C GLU A 113 -19.26 17.32 -8.08
N THR A 114 -18.88 17.73 -6.87
CA THR A 114 -17.78 18.72 -6.70
C THR A 114 -16.42 18.11 -6.40
N GLY A 115 -16.38 16.85 -5.92
CA GLY A 115 -15.13 16.22 -5.43
C GLY A 115 -14.57 16.82 -4.15
N LYS A 116 -15.31 17.73 -3.51
CA LYS A 116 -14.95 18.36 -2.23
C LYS A 116 -15.63 17.61 -1.07
N PRO A 117 -15.23 17.86 0.19
CA PRO A 117 -15.91 17.25 1.33
C PRO A 117 -17.43 17.41 1.27
N ALA A 118 -18.17 16.35 1.60
CA ALA A 118 -19.64 16.34 1.55
C ALA A 118 -20.26 17.31 2.57
N GLU A 119 -19.57 17.51 3.69
CA GLU A 119 -19.95 18.48 4.72
C GLU A 119 -18.91 19.58 4.79
N THR A 120 -19.35 20.78 5.22
CA THR A 120 -18.42 21.87 5.50
C THR A 120 -17.51 21.47 6.66
N LEU A 121 -16.23 21.36 6.39
CA LEU A 121 -15.24 21.08 7.41
C LEU A 121 -15.16 22.29 8.35
N GLY A 122 -15.10 22.01 9.65
CA GLY A 122 -14.79 23.04 10.62
C GLY A 122 -13.34 23.50 10.49
N GLN A 123 -12.97 24.52 11.21
CA GLN A 123 -11.59 25.00 11.23
C GLN A 123 -10.72 24.00 12.03
N PRO A 124 -9.59 23.52 11.49
CA PRO A 124 -8.75 22.52 12.18
C PRO A 124 -8.27 22.97 13.58
N TRP A 125 -8.19 24.28 13.80
CA TRP A 125 -7.75 24.91 15.05
C TRP A 125 -8.88 25.28 16.00
N ALA A 126 -10.14 25.10 15.62
CA ALA A 126 -11.24 25.38 16.53
C ALA A 126 -11.31 24.28 17.58
N THR A 127 -11.23 24.69 18.83
CA THR A 127 -11.39 23.78 19.98
C THR A 127 -12.77 23.14 19.96
N GLY A 128 -12.85 21.85 20.30
CA GLY A 128 -14.11 21.11 20.38
C GLY A 128 -14.66 20.61 19.05
N GLN A 129 -13.93 20.69 17.96
CA GLN A 129 -14.36 20.09 16.71
C GLN A 129 -14.32 18.57 16.80
N ALA A 130 -15.45 17.94 16.48
CA ALA A 130 -15.51 16.50 16.42
C ALA A 130 -14.55 15.96 15.35
N PRO A 131 -13.72 14.98 15.65
CA PRO A 131 -12.83 14.33 14.67
C PRO A 131 -13.55 13.83 13.40
N ALA A 132 -14.82 13.47 13.54
CA ALA A 132 -15.68 13.00 12.45
C ALA A 132 -15.83 13.99 11.29
N LYS A 133 -15.62 15.29 11.49
CA LYS A 133 -15.70 16.29 10.41
C LYS A 133 -14.54 16.23 9.44
N TYR A 134 -13.42 15.65 9.85
CA TYR A 134 -12.23 15.45 8.99
C TYR A 134 -12.14 14.05 8.42
N GLY A 135 -13.13 13.24 8.67
CA GLY A 135 -13.22 11.86 8.29
C GLY A 135 -13.37 10.92 9.48
N GLN A 136 -13.63 9.66 9.19
CA GLN A 136 -13.70 8.59 10.17
C GLN A 136 -12.36 7.83 10.18
N LEU A 137 -11.84 7.55 11.37
CA LEU A 137 -10.66 6.69 11.53
C LEU A 137 -10.98 5.28 11.02
N ILE A 138 -10.17 4.77 10.09
CA ILE A 138 -10.31 3.43 9.52
C ILE A 138 -9.12 2.51 9.78
N ALA A 139 -7.97 3.07 10.12
CA ALA A 139 -6.81 2.31 10.54
C ALA A 139 -5.94 3.13 11.49
N THR A 140 -5.50 2.51 12.58
CA THR A 140 -4.52 3.08 13.51
C THR A 140 -3.61 1.97 13.99
N ARG A 141 -2.34 2.29 14.17
CA ARG A 141 -1.35 1.35 14.68
C ARG A 141 -1.02 1.73 16.11
N GLN A 142 -1.33 0.86 17.07
CA GLN A 142 -1.18 1.15 18.51
C GLN A 142 -2.03 2.36 18.93
N THR A 143 -3.26 2.11 19.32
CA THR A 143 -4.23 3.13 19.75
C THR A 143 -3.60 4.17 20.68
N GLY A 144 -3.82 5.45 20.37
CA GLY A 144 -3.26 6.56 21.14
C GLY A 144 -1.82 6.92 20.79
N ASN A 145 -1.15 6.16 19.96
CA ASN A 145 0.18 6.51 19.47
C ASN A 145 0.08 7.56 18.35
N ARG A 146 0.78 8.65 18.52
CA ARG A 146 0.88 9.71 17.53
C ARG A 146 1.66 9.26 16.28
N TRP A 147 2.79 8.61 16.50
CA TRP A 147 3.69 8.19 15.43
C TRP A 147 3.37 6.77 15.02
N GLN A 148 2.53 6.66 14.02
CA GLN A 148 1.96 5.39 13.59
C GLN A 148 2.93 4.52 12.79
N ALA A 149 3.94 5.11 12.14
CA ALA A 149 4.76 4.43 11.14
C ALA A 149 3.88 3.63 10.14
N SER A 150 2.80 4.28 9.69
CA SER A 150 1.82 3.76 8.74
C SER A 150 1.36 4.89 7.84
N GLU A 151 1.41 4.69 6.52
CA GLU A 151 1.10 5.71 5.51
C GLU A 151 0.68 5.08 4.18
N GLY A 152 0.52 5.92 3.15
CA GLY A 152 0.28 5.49 1.78
C GLY A 152 -0.94 4.59 1.61
N PRO A 153 -2.12 4.97 2.15
CA PRO A 153 -3.30 4.13 2.01
C PRO A 153 -3.70 4.03 0.53
N GLU A 154 -3.93 2.82 0.07
CA GLU A 154 -4.57 2.57 -1.22
C GLU A 154 -5.75 1.65 -1.01
N VAL A 155 -6.92 2.07 -1.51
CA VAL A 155 -8.16 1.29 -1.36
C VAL A 155 -8.69 0.88 -2.72
N ILE A 156 -8.97 -0.40 -2.85
CA ILE A 156 -9.69 -0.97 -3.99
C ILE A 156 -10.93 -1.71 -3.49
N TYR A 157 -11.90 -1.88 -4.40
CA TYR A 157 -13.05 -2.75 -4.16
C TYR A 157 -12.98 -3.98 -5.07
N ARG A 158 -13.11 -5.18 -4.48
CA ARG A 158 -13.15 -6.43 -5.21
C ARG A 158 -13.98 -7.47 -4.46
N ASP A 159 -14.86 -8.16 -5.17
CA ASP A 159 -15.64 -9.29 -4.66
C ASP A 159 -16.37 -9.01 -3.33
N GLY A 160 -16.96 -7.82 -3.22
CA GLY A 160 -17.72 -7.42 -2.03
C GLY A 160 -16.89 -6.95 -0.85
N TYR A 161 -15.59 -6.71 -1.02
CA TYR A 161 -14.70 -6.18 0.00
C TYR A 161 -13.95 -4.93 -0.48
N TYR A 162 -13.78 -3.98 0.41
CA TYR A 162 -12.77 -2.95 0.32
C TYR A 162 -11.46 -3.49 0.90
N TYR A 163 -10.39 -3.45 0.12
CA TYR A 163 -9.05 -3.80 0.55
C TYR A 163 -8.27 -2.52 0.79
N LEU A 164 -7.77 -2.34 1.99
CA LEU A 164 -6.92 -1.22 2.37
C LEU A 164 -5.48 -1.72 2.45
N PHE A 165 -4.66 -1.27 1.51
CA PHE A 165 -3.21 -1.47 1.53
C PHE A 165 -2.56 -0.32 2.26
N LEU A 166 -1.56 -0.61 3.07
CA LEU A 166 -0.84 0.34 3.91
C LEU A 166 0.66 0.10 3.81
N ALA A 167 1.42 1.17 3.71
CA ALA A 167 2.86 1.12 3.88
C ALA A 167 3.21 1.27 5.35
N TYR A 168 4.00 0.35 5.88
CA TYR A 168 4.44 0.33 7.27
C TYR A 168 5.93 0.61 7.39
N ASP A 169 6.29 1.23 8.51
CA ASP A 169 7.63 1.52 8.96
C ASP A 169 8.33 2.68 8.23
N ALA A 170 9.62 2.85 8.45
CA ALA A 170 10.37 3.96 7.88
C ALA A 170 10.65 3.73 6.39
N LEU A 171 10.65 4.82 5.64
CA LEU A 171 10.97 4.89 4.22
C LEU A 171 12.44 4.55 3.96
N ASP A 172 12.84 3.35 4.26
CA ASP A 172 14.19 2.79 4.07
C ASP A 172 14.06 1.26 3.97
N VAL A 173 15.03 0.51 4.46
CA VAL A 173 15.03 -0.96 4.45
C VAL A 173 13.74 -1.55 5.02
N PRO A 174 13.21 -1.12 6.20
CA PRO A 174 12.04 -1.76 6.80
C PRO A 174 10.71 -1.53 6.06
N TYR A 175 10.66 -0.61 5.09
CA TYR A 175 9.41 -0.25 4.42
C TYR A 175 8.75 -1.46 3.77
N ASN A 176 7.50 -1.74 4.16
CA ASN A 176 6.77 -2.93 3.75
C ASN A 176 5.29 -2.61 3.51
N THR A 177 4.61 -3.41 2.69
CA THR A 177 3.19 -3.26 2.43
C THR A 177 2.40 -4.33 3.14
N ARG A 178 1.30 -3.90 3.75
CA ARG A 178 0.34 -4.76 4.43
C ARG A 178 -1.06 -4.51 3.90
N VAL A 179 -1.97 -5.46 4.09
CA VAL A 179 -3.35 -5.33 3.63
C VAL A 179 -4.34 -5.83 4.67
N VAL A 180 -5.48 -5.15 4.72
CA VAL A 180 -6.66 -5.53 5.50
C VAL A 180 -7.90 -5.33 4.65
N ARG A 181 -9.03 -5.89 5.05
CA ARG A 181 -10.26 -5.76 4.28
C ARG A 181 -11.49 -5.50 5.13
N SER A 182 -12.51 -4.90 4.52
CA SER A 182 -13.81 -4.61 5.14
C SER A 182 -14.96 -4.77 4.15
N LYS A 183 -16.15 -5.00 4.65
CA LYS A 183 -17.40 -4.92 3.87
C LYS A 183 -17.88 -3.48 3.68
N SER A 184 -17.37 -2.53 4.44
CA SER A 184 -17.71 -1.12 4.39
C SER A 184 -16.45 -0.27 4.19
N ILE A 185 -16.56 0.81 3.39
CA ILE A 185 -15.46 1.76 3.19
C ILE A 185 -15.00 2.41 4.50
N THR A 186 -15.87 2.50 5.48
CA THR A 186 -15.58 3.09 6.79
C THR A 186 -15.16 2.05 7.85
N GLY A 187 -14.99 0.79 7.46
CA GLY A 187 -14.56 -0.28 8.35
C GLY A 187 -15.72 -1.02 9.05
N PRO A 188 -15.44 -1.91 10.02
CA PRO A 188 -14.09 -2.22 10.50
C PRO A 188 -13.23 -2.93 9.45
N TYR A 189 -11.98 -2.55 9.34
CA TYR A 189 -11.00 -3.25 8.52
C TYR A 189 -10.28 -4.30 9.36
N VAL A 190 -10.34 -5.55 8.91
CA VAL A 190 -9.76 -6.69 9.63
C VAL A 190 -8.66 -7.37 8.83
N GLY A 191 -7.65 -7.84 9.53
CA GLY A 191 -6.57 -8.64 8.98
C GLY A 191 -6.99 -10.09 8.71
N ILE A 192 -6.09 -10.85 8.08
CA ILE A 192 -6.28 -12.31 7.87
C ILE A 192 -6.38 -13.07 9.20
N ASP A 193 -5.84 -12.52 10.27
CA ASP A 193 -5.93 -13.03 11.64
C ASP A 193 -7.22 -12.60 12.38
N GLY A 194 -8.13 -11.91 11.69
CA GLY A 194 -9.40 -11.43 12.22
C GLY A 194 -9.31 -10.22 13.14
N LYS A 195 -8.12 -9.63 13.31
CA LYS A 195 -7.95 -8.48 14.18
C LYS A 195 -8.31 -7.17 13.49
N ASP A 196 -8.96 -6.27 14.24
CA ASP A 196 -9.41 -4.97 13.78
C ASP A 196 -8.29 -3.93 13.89
N VAL A 197 -7.90 -3.35 12.75
CA VAL A 197 -6.89 -2.29 12.71
C VAL A 197 -7.42 -0.94 13.16
N THR A 198 -8.73 -0.74 13.24
CA THR A 198 -9.30 0.48 13.86
C THR A 198 -9.14 0.46 15.38
N ALA A 199 -8.98 -0.72 15.96
CA ALA A 199 -8.67 -0.93 17.37
C ALA A 199 -7.16 -0.94 17.69
N GLY A 200 -6.31 -0.69 16.70
CA GLY A 200 -4.86 -0.56 16.89
C GLY A 200 -4.06 -1.82 16.65
N ALA A 201 -4.65 -2.86 16.09
CA ALA A 201 -3.91 -4.04 15.65
C ALA A 201 -3.02 -3.72 14.44
N ASP A 202 -1.92 -4.43 14.31
CA ASP A 202 -1.11 -4.38 13.09
C ASP A 202 -1.86 -5.00 11.92
N ALA A 203 -1.76 -4.38 10.74
CA ALA A 203 -2.36 -4.91 9.53
C ALA A 203 -1.64 -6.20 9.08
N LEU A 204 -2.41 -7.20 8.69
CA LEU A 204 -1.94 -8.48 8.14
C LEU A 204 -2.90 -8.96 7.03
N PRO A 205 -2.39 -9.68 6.00
CA PRO A 205 -1.02 -10.15 5.84
C PRO A 205 -0.05 -9.07 5.37
N ILE A 206 1.26 -9.36 5.49
CA ILE A 206 2.33 -8.66 4.79
C ILE A 206 2.31 -9.16 3.35
N VAL A 207 2.28 -8.24 2.38
CA VAL A 207 2.27 -8.59 0.95
C VAL A 207 3.58 -8.23 0.25
N THR A 208 4.37 -7.32 0.82
CA THR A 208 5.76 -7.07 0.43
C THR A 208 6.63 -6.87 1.65
N HIS A 209 7.87 -7.31 1.56
CA HIS A 209 8.90 -7.15 2.57
C HIS A 209 10.25 -7.09 1.86
N PRO A 210 11.28 -6.43 2.37
CA PRO A 210 12.62 -6.51 1.82
C PRO A 210 13.11 -7.96 1.69
N TYR A 211 13.59 -8.33 0.52
CA TYR A 211 14.05 -9.69 0.23
C TYR A 211 15.15 -9.70 -0.83
N LYS A 212 15.88 -10.82 -0.89
CA LYS A 212 16.82 -11.13 -1.97
C LYS A 212 16.90 -12.63 -2.24
N PHE A 213 17.08 -12.97 -3.49
CA PHE A 213 17.47 -14.30 -3.94
C PHE A 213 19.00 -14.46 -3.87
N SER A 214 19.49 -15.71 -4.02
CA SER A 214 20.91 -16.03 -3.79
C SER A 214 21.87 -15.33 -4.77
N LYS A 215 21.42 -15.04 -6.00
CA LYS A 215 22.25 -14.45 -7.06
C LYS A 215 22.10 -12.94 -7.21
N GLY A 216 21.26 -12.29 -6.42
CA GLY A 216 20.96 -10.88 -6.56
C GLY A 216 21.20 -10.08 -5.31
N TYR A 217 21.11 -8.77 -5.42
CA TYR A 217 21.09 -7.86 -4.31
C TYR A 217 19.67 -7.70 -3.74
N GLY A 218 18.65 -8.05 -4.54
CA GLY A 218 17.25 -7.91 -4.23
C GLY A 218 16.83 -6.45 -4.05
N TRP A 219 15.70 -6.26 -3.38
CA TRP A 219 15.07 -4.96 -3.23
C TRP A 219 14.72 -4.68 -1.80
N VAL A 220 14.80 -3.41 -1.43
CA VAL A 220 14.36 -2.87 -0.13
C VAL A 220 13.41 -1.70 -0.34
N GLY A 221 12.66 -1.33 0.68
CA GLY A 221 11.77 -0.19 0.61
C GLY A 221 10.58 -0.39 -0.35
N ILE A 222 10.08 -1.62 -0.49
CA ILE A 222 9.02 -1.97 -1.44
C ILE A 222 7.67 -1.70 -0.78
N ALA A 223 7.17 -0.47 -0.92
CA ALA A 223 5.88 -0.08 -0.37
C ALA A 223 5.35 1.20 -1.04
N HIS A 224 4.30 1.81 -0.44
CA HIS A 224 3.59 2.97 -0.96
C HIS A 224 3.04 2.69 -2.35
N CYS A 225 2.07 1.79 -2.39
CA CYS A 225 1.62 1.16 -3.62
C CYS A 225 0.41 1.87 -4.25
N ALA A 226 0.23 1.57 -5.53
CA ALA A 226 -1.03 1.69 -6.25
C ALA A 226 -1.44 0.31 -6.74
N ILE A 227 -2.73 0.00 -6.62
CA ILE A 227 -3.31 -1.28 -7.06
C ILE A 227 -4.28 -1.00 -8.21
N PHE A 228 -4.15 -1.75 -9.28
CA PHE A 228 -5.00 -1.60 -10.45
C PHE A 228 -5.20 -2.93 -11.18
N ASP A 229 -6.22 -2.97 -12.02
CA ASP A 229 -6.47 -4.09 -12.93
C ASP A 229 -6.51 -3.61 -14.39
N ASP A 230 -6.44 -4.56 -15.33
CA ASP A 230 -6.48 -4.28 -16.77
C ASP A 230 -7.89 -4.45 -17.37
N GLY A 231 -8.91 -4.60 -16.53
CA GLY A 231 -10.29 -4.90 -16.95
C GLY A 231 -10.51 -6.34 -17.43
N LYS A 232 -9.52 -7.23 -17.28
CA LYS A 232 -9.56 -8.66 -17.67
C LYS A 232 -9.19 -9.57 -16.50
N ASP A 233 -9.40 -9.10 -15.28
CA ASP A 233 -9.05 -9.77 -14.02
C ASP A 233 -7.54 -10.02 -13.82
N ASN A 234 -6.68 -9.28 -14.54
CA ASN A 234 -5.27 -9.23 -14.20
C ASN A 234 -5.04 -8.05 -13.26
N TRP A 235 -4.50 -8.35 -12.09
CA TRP A 235 -4.26 -7.36 -11.05
C TRP A 235 -2.79 -7.09 -10.88
N PHE A 236 -2.47 -5.84 -10.61
CA PHE A 236 -1.10 -5.35 -10.52
C PHE A 236 -0.88 -4.51 -9.27
N TYR A 237 0.30 -4.65 -8.74
CA TYR A 237 0.86 -3.87 -7.65
C TYR A 237 1.98 -3.00 -8.22
N ALA A 238 1.81 -1.70 -8.20
CA ALA A 238 2.87 -0.75 -8.54
C ALA A 238 3.39 -0.09 -7.26
N SER A 239 4.70 0.00 -7.12
CA SER A 239 5.32 0.64 -5.97
C SER A 239 6.68 1.22 -6.33
N GLN A 240 7.26 1.92 -5.39
CA GLN A 240 8.70 2.17 -5.39
C GLN A 240 9.47 0.96 -4.88
N GLY A 241 10.76 0.93 -5.17
CA GLY A 241 11.75 0.03 -4.61
C GLY A 241 13.12 0.64 -4.71
N ARG A 242 14.07 0.16 -3.90
CA ARG A 242 15.45 0.63 -3.89
C ARG A 242 16.41 -0.54 -3.90
N LEU A 243 17.57 -0.32 -4.48
CA LEU A 243 18.69 -1.23 -4.27
C LEU A 243 19.24 -1.06 -2.85
N PRO A 244 19.71 -2.14 -2.21
CA PRO A 244 20.40 -2.06 -0.92
C PRO A 244 21.66 -1.20 -0.98
N LYS A 245 22.09 -0.70 0.18
CA LYS A 245 23.27 0.18 0.28
C LYS A 245 24.60 -0.52 -0.02
N ASP A 246 24.63 -1.84 0.04
CA ASP A 246 25.82 -2.66 -0.19
C ASP A 246 26.04 -3.03 -1.66
N VAL A 247 25.21 -2.53 -2.57
CA VAL A 247 25.40 -2.75 -4.01
C VAL A 247 26.60 -1.95 -4.52
N PRO A 248 27.63 -2.58 -5.07
CA PRO A 248 28.83 -1.89 -5.54
C PRO A 248 28.51 -0.84 -6.63
N GLY A 249 29.10 0.34 -6.50
CA GLY A 249 28.93 1.42 -7.48
C GLY A 249 27.60 2.18 -7.39
N ILE A 250 26.74 1.81 -6.49
CA ILE A 250 25.45 2.49 -6.25
C ILE A 250 25.56 3.35 -4.99
N ASN A 251 25.25 4.62 -5.13
CA ASN A 251 25.04 5.50 -3.99
C ASN A 251 23.56 5.43 -3.58
N ALA A 252 23.22 4.40 -2.83
CA ALA A 252 21.83 4.15 -2.42
C ALA A 252 21.32 5.29 -1.51
N SER A 253 20.18 5.84 -1.85
CA SER A 253 19.55 6.96 -1.16
C SER A 253 18.03 6.79 -1.18
N ASN A 254 17.36 7.31 -0.16
CA ASN A 254 15.90 7.40 -0.16
C ASN A 254 15.34 8.31 -1.27
N ALA A 255 16.19 9.14 -1.87
CA ALA A 255 15.84 9.97 -3.03
C ALA A 255 15.94 9.22 -4.37
N ILE A 256 16.61 8.07 -4.42
CA ILE A 256 16.77 7.26 -5.63
C ILE A 256 15.87 6.05 -5.52
N MET A 257 14.70 6.16 -6.10
CA MET A 257 13.68 5.11 -6.11
C MET A 257 13.40 4.67 -7.55
N MET A 258 13.13 3.40 -7.72
CA MET A 258 12.74 2.81 -9.00
C MET A 258 11.27 2.42 -8.93
N GLY A 259 10.52 2.70 -9.99
CA GLY A 259 9.15 2.23 -10.13
C GLY A 259 9.15 0.73 -10.44
N HIS A 260 8.36 -0.02 -9.70
CA HIS A 260 8.18 -1.45 -9.86
C HIS A 260 6.72 -1.77 -10.12
N VAL A 261 6.47 -2.68 -11.05
CA VAL A 261 5.15 -3.31 -11.23
C VAL A 261 5.31 -4.79 -11.00
N ARG A 262 4.41 -5.38 -10.23
CA ARG A 262 4.32 -6.81 -9.96
C ARG A 262 2.90 -7.30 -10.19
N SER A 263 2.76 -8.53 -10.62
CA SER A 263 1.44 -9.16 -10.71
C SER A 263 0.91 -9.49 -9.32
N ILE A 264 -0.42 -9.47 -9.18
CA ILE A 264 -1.11 -9.98 -8.00
C ILE A 264 -1.83 -11.27 -8.40
N ARG A 265 -1.69 -12.32 -7.59
CA ARG A 265 -2.62 -13.44 -7.54
C ARG A 265 -3.53 -13.32 -6.31
N TRP A 266 -4.73 -13.86 -6.41
CA TRP A 266 -5.68 -13.88 -5.31
C TRP A 266 -5.82 -15.30 -4.78
N THR A 267 -5.76 -15.46 -3.47
CA THR A 267 -6.01 -16.76 -2.84
C THR A 267 -7.49 -17.15 -2.98
N LYS A 268 -7.81 -18.41 -2.74
CA LYS A 268 -9.20 -18.91 -2.72
C LYS A 268 -10.08 -18.13 -1.74
N ASP A 269 -9.48 -17.66 -0.64
CA ASP A 269 -10.16 -16.86 0.39
C ASP A 269 -10.17 -15.35 0.07
N GLY A 270 -9.71 -14.97 -1.10
CA GLY A 270 -9.72 -13.60 -1.59
C GLY A 270 -8.65 -12.69 -1.00
N TRP A 271 -7.50 -13.20 -0.56
CA TRP A 271 -6.37 -12.37 -0.15
C TRP A 271 -5.37 -12.17 -1.30
N PRO A 272 -4.81 -10.96 -1.45
CA PRO A 272 -3.83 -10.70 -2.50
C PRO A 272 -2.45 -11.27 -2.16
N LEU A 273 -1.80 -11.82 -3.17
CA LEU A 273 -0.41 -12.25 -3.16
C LEU A 273 0.35 -11.44 -4.21
N VAL A 274 1.22 -10.56 -3.77
CA VAL A 274 2.11 -9.81 -4.66
C VAL A 274 3.24 -10.74 -5.08
N MET A 275 3.36 -10.97 -6.39
CA MET A 275 4.38 -11.86 -6.92
C MET A 275 5.79 -11.26 -6.71
N PRO A 276 6.80 -12.09 -6.42
CA PRO A 276 8.13 -11.59 -6.08
C PRO A 276 8.85 -10.92 -7.25
N GLU A 277 8.61 -11.41 -8.48
CA GLU A 277 9.27 -10.89 -9.66
C GLU A 277 8.59 -9.64 -10.23
N ARG A 278 9.37 -8.76 -10.83
CA ARG A 278 8.84 -7.63 -11.61
C ARG A 278 8.07 -8.13 -12.81
N TYR A 279 6.95 -7.48 -13.11
CA TYR A 279 6.11 -7.85 -14.24
C TYR A 279 6.83 -7.61 -15.59
N GLY A 280 7.03 -8.67 -16.34
CA GLY A 280 7.72 -8.66 -17.63
C GLY A 280 6.81 -8.75 -18.84
N ALA A 281 5.49 -8.72 -18.67
CA ALA A 281 4.51 -8.88 -19.74
C ALA A 281 4.66 -10.20 -20.54
N VAL A 282 5.20 -11.22 -19.92
CA VAL A 282 5.35 -12.54 -20.56
C VAL A 282 4.00 -13.25 -20.72
N PRO A 283 3.82 -14.08 -21.75
CA PRO A 283 2.61 -14.87 -21.89
C PRO A 283 2.33 -15.72 -20.65
N LYS A 284 1.06 -15.85 -20.29
CA LYS A 284 0.64 -16.78 -19.23
C LYS A 284 0.73 -18.21 -19.77
N VAL A 285 1.86 -18.86 -19.55
CA VAL A 285 2.05 -20.28 -19.83
C VAL A 285 1.73 -21.05 -18.55
N ALA A 286 0.87 -22.06 -18.66
CA ALA A 286 0.58 -22.93 -17.52
C ALA A 286 1.85 -23.75 -17.20
N ILE A 287 2.21 -23.77 -15.92
CA ILE A 287 3.31 -24.59 -15.42
C ILE A 287 2.79 -26.02 -15.32
N THR A 288 3.54 -26.99 -15.88
CA THR A 288 3.20 -28.41 -15.78
C THR A 288 3.81 -29.03 -14.53
N GLU A 289 3.28 -30.19 -14.11
CA GLU A 289 3.82 -30.86 -12.93
C GLU A 289 5.25 -31.35 -13.14
N GLU A 290 5.59 -31.75 -14.36
CA GLU A 290 6.92 -32.21 -14.74
C GLU A 290 8.01 -31.12 -14.64
N GLU A 291 7.62 -29.84 -14.64
CA GLU A 291 8.53 -28.71 -14.48
C GLU A 291 8.86 -28.40 -13.02
N LEU A 292 8.15 -29.00 -12.06
CA LEU A 292 8.30 -28.67 -10.65
C LEU A 292 9.47 -29.35 -9.94
N PRO A 293 9.81 -30.62 -10.26
CA PRO A 293 10.98 -31.26 -9.62
C PRO A 293 12.26 -30.48 -9.91
N GLY A 294 13.01 -30.15 -8.86
CA GLY A 294 14.24 -29.37 -8.96
C GLY A 294 14.49 -28.50 -7.74
N ASN A 295 15.47 -27.62 -7.87
CA ASN A 295 15.86 -26.71 -6.81
C ASN A 295 15.11 -25.39 -6.97
N TRP A 296 14.51 -24.95 -5.88
CA TRP A 296 13.79 -23.70 -5.75
C TRP A 296 14.41 -22.83 -4.67
N GLU A 297 14.24 -21.55 -4.78
CA GLU A 297 14.57 -20.61 -3.72
C GLU A 297 13.31 -20.24 -2.96
N HIS A 298 13.32 -20.50 -1.66
CA HIS A 298 12.22 -20.19 -0.75
C HIS A 298 12.60 -19.00 0.13
N ILE A 299 11.74 -18.00 0.21
CA ILE A 299 11.88 -16.85 1.09
C ILE A 299 10.73 -16.83 2.08
N ASP A 300 11.06 -16.90 3.36
CA ASP A 300 10.10 -16.65 4.44
C ASP A 300 9.97 -15.14 4.66
N LEU A 301 8.81 -14.56 4.34
CA LEU A 301 8.51 -13.14 4.53
C LEU A 301 8.04 -12.79 5.95
N THR A 302 8.26 -13.66 6.93
CA THR A 302 8.01 -13.30 8.32
C THR A 302 8.70 -11.98 8.66
N TYR A 303 7.91 -11.07 9.23
CA TYR A 303 8.36 -9.72 9.49
C TYR A 303 9.59 -9.65 10.39
N LYS A 304 10.61 -8.92 9.90
CA LYS A 304 11.76 -8.51 10.69
C LYS A 304 12.12 -7.08 10.33
N TYR A 305 12.00 -6.20 11.30
CA TYR A 305 12.29 -4.79 11.11
C TYR A 305 13.75 -4.55 10.67
N GLY A 306 13.92 -3.83 9.56
CA GLY A 306 15.24 -3.42 9.07
C GLY A 306 16.09 -4.53 8.46
N GLU A 307 15.56 -5.75 8.32
CA GLU A 307 16.27 -6.88 7.72
C GLU A 307 15.73 -7.19 6.33
N GLN A 308 16.62 -7.43 5.39
CA GLN A 308 16.30 -8.01 4.08
C GLN A 308 16.25 -9.54 4.24
N ARG A 309 15.12 -10.16 3.90
CA ARG A 309 14.98 -11.62 3.96
C ARG A 309 15.79 -12.28 2.84
N THR A 310 16.51 -13.32 3.17
CA THR A 310 17.33 -14.06 2.20
C THR A 310 16.70 -15.40 1.90
N SER A 311 16.78 -15.81 0.65
CA SER A 311 16.30 -17.12 0.21
C SER A 311 17.09 -18.27 0.85
N ALA A 312 16.41 -19.41 0.94
CA ALA A 312 17.01 -20.70 1.25
C ALA A 312 16.62 -21.70 0.17
N THR A 313 17.47 -22.67 -0.11
CA THR A 313 17.16 -23.71 -1.08
C THR A 313 16.01 -24.61 -0.57
N MET A 314 15.12 -24.97 -1.48
CA MET A 314 14.08 -25.98 -1.29
C MET A 314 14.13 -26.92 -2.50
N THR A 315 14.24 -28.21 -2.29
CA THR A 315 14.31 -29.20 -3.38
C THR A 315 13.05 -30.06 -3.41
N LEU A 316 12.34 -29.99 -4.53
CA LEU A 316 11.22 -30.85 -4.87
C LEU A 316 11.72 -32.07 -5.64
N ALA A 317 11.49 -33.27 -5.13
CA ALA A 317 11.83 -34.49 -5.83
C ALA A 317 10.67 -35.02 -6.68
N ALA A 318 10.96 -35.74 -7.75
CA ALA A 318 9.96 -36.29 -8.67
C ALA A 318 9.03 -37.35 -8.03
N ASP A 319 9.41 -37.89 -6.89
CA ASP A 319 8.58 -38.78 -6.09
C ASP A 319 7.66 -38.05 -5.11
N HIS A 320 7.46 -36.75 -5.30
CA HIS A 320 6.64 -35.87 -4.48
C HIS A 320 7.14 -35.66 -3.03
N THR A 321 8.42 -35.94 -2.76
CA THR A 321 9.05 -35.63 -1.48
C THR A 321 9.82 -34.31 -1.52
N ILE A 322 10.03 -33.69 -0.36
CA ILE A 322 10.91 -32.55 -0.16
C ILE A 322 12.23 -33.04 0.41
N THR A 323 13.31 -32.89 -0.35
CA THR A 323 14.63 -33.43 0.05
C THR A 323 15.54 -32.42 0.70
N GLU A 324 15.26 -31.12 0.53
CA GLU A 324 16.01 -30.00 1.13
C GLU A 324 15.09 -28.84 1.51
N GLY A 325 15.52 -27.99 2.45
CA GLY A 325 14.81 -26.79 2.91
C GLY A 325 14.05 -27.00 4.22
N ILE A 326 13.29 -25.99 4.62
CA ILE A 326 12.56 -25.96 5.90
C ILE A 326 11.47 -27.05 6.01
N TRP A 327 11.01 -27.57 4.88
CA TRP A 327 10.00 -28.63 4.81
C TRP A 327 10.58 -30.01 4.44
N LYS A 328 11.89 -30.18 4.60
CA LYS A 328 12.57 -31.46 4.33
C LYS A 328 11.89 -32.63 5.04
N GLY A 329 11.61 -33.68 4.31
CA GLY A 329 10.94 -34.88 4.80
C GLY A 329 9.42 -34.83 4.70
N SER A 330 8.84 -33.71 4.25
CA SER A 330 7.42 -33.61 3.90
C SER A 330 7.18 -33.93 2.42
N THR A 331 5.94 -33.79 1.97
CA THR A 331 5.51 -34.05 0.60
C THR A 331 4.98 -32.80 -0.08
N TRP A 332 4.91 -32.85 -1.41
CA TRP A 332 4.25 -31.86 -2.20
C TRP A 332 3.21 -32.48 -3.15
N SER A 333 2.24 -31.67 -3.58
CA SER A 333 1.26 -32.01 -4.60
C SER A 333 0.95 -30.77 -5.46
N TYR A 334 0.43 -30.98 -6.64
CA TYR A 334 0.16 -29.88 -7.56
C TYR A 334 -1.24 -29.94 -8.16
N ASP A 335 -1.93 -28.81 -8.14
CA ASP A 335 -3.17 -28.59 -8.88
C ASP A 335 -2.84 -27.76 -10.13
N ALA A 336 -2.67 -28.45 -11.27
CA ALA A 336 -2.31 -27.82 -12.54
C ALA A 336 -3.43 -26.89 -13.06
N ALA A 337 -4.69 -27.17 -12.76
CA ALA A 337 -5.80 -26.33 -13.19
C ALA A 337 -5.83 -24.98 -12.48
N GLN A 338 -5.47 -24.96 -11.21
CA GLN A 338 -5.39 -23.75 -10.41
C GLN A 338 -3.97 -23.16 -10.31
N GLN A 339 -2.96 -23.88 -10.81
CA GLN A 339 -1.55 -23.49 -10.67
C GLN A 339 -1.17 -23.28 -9.19
N ILE A 340 -1.53 -24.24 -8.36
CA ILE A 340 -1.26 -24.23 -6.92
C ILE A 340 -0.41 -25.44 -6.55
N LEU A 341 0.78 -25.16 -6.03
CA LEU A 341 1.68 -26.13 -5.43
C LEU A 341 1.42 -26.18 -3.93
N THR A 342 1.05 -27.34 -3.39
CA THR A 342 0.91 -27.53 -1.94
C THR A 342 2.15 -28.22 -1.41
N VAL A 343 2.85 -27.57 -0.47
CA VAL A 343 4.04 -28.09 0.20
C VAL A 343 3.78 -28.11 1.70
N ASN A 344 3.90 -29.28 2.30
CA ASN A 344 3.63 -29.45 3.73
C ASN A 344 2.29 -28.85 4.20
N GLY A 345 1.25 -28.93 3.35
CA GLY A 345 -0.06 -28.34 3.62
C GLY A 345 -0.19 -26.83 3.38
N VAL A 346 0.88 -26.16 2.93
CA VAL A 346 0.87 -24.73 2.58
C VAL A 346 0.66 -24.57 1.08
N GLU A 347 -0.35 -23.81 0.69
CA GLU A 347 -0.62 -23.50 -0.73
C GLU A 347 0.29 -22.38 -1.24
N LEU A 348 1.04 -22.66 -2.30
CA LEU A 348 1.89 -21.73 -3.02
C LEU A 348 1.29 -21.48 -4.41
N TYR A 349 0.95 -20.24 -4.71
CA TYR A 349 0.29 -19.84 -5.95
C TYR A 349 1.34 -19.51 -6.99
N LEU A 350 1.46 -20.33 -8.04
CA LEU A 350 2.52 -20.23 -9.03
C LEU A 350 2.13 -19.29 -10.18
N LYS A 351 3.13 -18.63 -10.75
CA LYS A 351 3.02 -17.84 -11.96
C LYS A 351 4.37 -17.84 -12.69
N GLY A 352 4.36 -18.15 -13.98
CA GLY A 352 5.52 -17.96 -14.84
C GLY A 352 5.82 -16.46 -15.02
N GLU A 353 7.09 -16.06 -14.87
CA GLU A 353 7.56 -14.71 -15.08
C GLU A 353 9.01 -14.73 -15.62
N THR A 354 9.46 -13.62 -16.20
CA THR A 354 10.86 -13.46 -16.57
C THR A 354 11.65 -12.95 -15.39
N ASP A 355 12.74 -13.63 -15.06
CA ASP A 355 13.68 -13.13 -14.05
C ASP A 355 14.58 -12.05 -14.67
N TRP A 356 14.23 -10.80 -14.42
CA TRP A 356 15.00 -9.64 -14.90
C TRP A 356 16.27 -9.37 -14.09
N GLU A 357 16.46 -10.08 -12.97
CA GLU A 357 17.54 -9.84 -12.03
C GLU A 357 18.68 -10.86 -12.16
N ALA A 358 18.40 -12.00 -12.79
CA ALA A 358 19.37 -13.07 -13.01
C ALA A 358 20.20 -12.93 -14.29
N SER A 359 19.96 -11.91 -15.11
CA SER A 359 20.64 -11.70 -16.38
C SER A 359 21.89 -10.83 -16.28
#